data_14a3ff159b2d221dc37f6b002f0e74ed
#
_entry.id   14a3ff159b2d221dc37f6b002f0e74ed
#
_cell.length_a   1.000
_cell.length_b   1.000
_cell.length_c   1.000
_cell.angle_alpha   90.00
_cell.angle_beta   90.00
_cell.angle_gamma   90.00
#
_symmetry.space_group_name_H-M   'P 1'
#
loop_
_entity.id
_entity.type
_entity.pdbx_description
1 polymer ?
#
loop_
_entity_poly.entity_id
_entity_poly.type
_entity_poly.pdbx_seq_one_letter_code
_entity_poly.pdbx_strand_id
1 'polypeptide(L)'
;MQDVLTTIKATGKTGPMAAYAVQGYAPKRSAAGRPYGGRFFIAYGEAQARQYDTAFAEWEARKDADLKDYWPRSELAYGFMTHHLQGGVPNHGFTHWWTMYNPRQLLVHSQLLKAIVGVGSYDWK
;
A
#
# COMPACT_ATOMS: atom_id res chain seq x y z
N MET A 1 7.61 20.69 -8.30
CA MET A 1 7.67 19.91 -7.03
C MET A 1 6.81 20.53 -5.93
N GLN A 2 6.78 21.86 -5.82
CA GLN A 2 5.98 22.59 -4.80
C GLN A 2 4.46 22.33 -4.92
N ASP A 3 3.93 22.25 -6.14
CA ASP A 3 2.50 22.04 -6.39
C ASP A 3 2.01 20.65 -5.96
N VAL A 4 2.85 19.61 -6.13
CA VAL A 4 2.51 18.25 -5.70
C VAL A 4 2.41 18.16 -4.18
N LEU A 5 3.40 18.73 -3.46
CA LEU A 5 3.38 18.76 -2.00
C LEU A 5 2.20 19.55 -1.43
N THR A 6 1.85 20.65 -2.10
CA THR A 6 0.70 21.48 -1.73
C THR A 6 -0.60 20.68 -1.90
N THR A 7 -0.75 19.98 -3.02
CA THR A 7 -1.92 19.11 -3.25
C THR A 7 -2.03 17.97 -2.25
N ILE A 8 -0.90 17.32 -1.94
CA ILE A 8 -0.88 16.24 -0.93
C ILE A 8 -1.30 16.78 0.45
N LYS A 9 -0.76 17.93 0.87
CA LYS A 9 -1.13 18.57 2.14
C LYS A 9 -2.60 18.96 2.19
N ALA A 10 -3.15 19.45 1.09
CA ALA A 10 -4.55 19.89 1.04
C ALA A 10 -5.55 18.74 0.98
N THR A 11 -5.21 17.63 0.33
CA THR A 11 -6.15 16.53 0.06
C THR A 11 -5.86 15.27 0.86
N GLY A 12 -4.68 15.15 1.47
CA GLY A 12 -4.19 13.91 2.08
C GLY A 12 -3.91 12.79 1.07
N LYS A 13 -3.95 13.10 -0.24
CA LYS A 13 -3.74 12.13 -1.32
C LYS A 13 -2.36 12.34 -1.91
N THR A 14 -1.67 11.25 -2.17
CA THR A 14 -0.46 11.31 -3.00
C THR A 14 -0.83 11.84 -4.38
N GLY A 15 0.02 12.70 -4.93
CA GLY A 15 -0.14 13.23 -6.28
C GLY A 15 -0.09 12.10 -7.33
N PRO A 16 -0.29 12.42 -8.62
CA PRO A 16 -0.22 11.44 -9.68
C PRO A 16 1.16 10.79 -9.69
N MET A 17 1.19 9.46 -9.57
CA MET A 17 2.40 8.66 -9.64
C MET A 17 2.52 8.04 -11.03
N ALA A 18 3.71 8.12 -11.63
CA ALA A 18 4.04 7.39 -12.85
C ALA A 18 4.75 6.09 -12.44
N ALA A 19 4.11 4.96 -12.70
CA ALA A 19 4.75 3.66 -12.52
C ALA A 19 5.71 3.42 -13.70
N TYR A 20 6.96 3.03 -13.40
CA TYR A 20 7.98 2.74 -14.40
C TYR A 20 8.51 1.31 -14.33
N ALA A 21 8.38 0.65 -13.19
CA ALA A 21 8.84 -0.71 -12.99
C ALA A 21 7.97 -1.45 -11.96
N VAL A 22 7.95 -2.76 -12.07
CA VAL A 22 7.37 -3.67 -11.08
C VAL A 22 8.49 -4.49 -10.47
N GLN A 23 8.55 -4.49 -9.15
CA GLN A 23 9.37 -5.41 -8.38
C GLN A 23 8.55 -6.60 -7.92
N GLY A 24 9.06 -7.79 -8.10
CA GLY A 24 8.44 -9.01 -7.62
C GLY A 24 9.46 -9.98 -7.01
N TYR A 25 8.96 -11.08 -6.51
CA TYR A 25 9.76 -12.19 -6.01
C TYR A 25 9.39 -13.47 -6.77
N ALA A 26 10.35 -14.07 -7.46
CA ALA A 26 10.20 -15.41 -7.98
C ALA A 26 10.67 -16.39 -6.89
N PRO A 27 9.87 -17.38 -6.51
CA PRO A 27 10.32 -18.40 -5.57
C PRO A 27 11.45 -19.19 -6.21
N LYS A 28 12.65 -19.08 -5.66
CA LYS A 28 13.79 -19.88 -6.02
C LYS A 28 14.02 -20.91 -4.94
N ARG A 29 14.54 -22.08 -5.33
CA ARG A 29 14.96 -23.11 -4.39
C ARG A 29 16.46 -23.29 -4.49
N SER A 30 17.13 -23.37 -3.35
CA SER A 30 18.53 -23.78 -3.29
C SER A 30 18.69 -25.24 -3.72
N ALA A 31 19.91 -25.69 -3.97
CA ALA A 31 20.20 -27.10 -4.23
C ALA A 31 19.70 -28.04 -3.11
N ALA A 32 19.61 -27.56 -1.88
CA ALA A 32 19.02 -28.27 -0.73
C ALA A 32 17.50 -28.14 -0.64
N GLY A 33 16.81 -27.62 -1.67
CA GLY A 33 15.37 -27.47 -1.71
C GLY A 33 14.79 -26.34 -0.84
N ARG A 34 15.62 -25.55 -0.16
CA ARG A 34 15.17 -24.45 0.69
C ARG A 34 14.73 -23.26 -0.15
N PRO A 35 13.55 -22.66 0.11
CA PRO A 35 13.13 -21.47 -0.59
C PRO A 35 14.04 -20.30 -0.22
N TYR A 36 14.41 -19.47 -1.20
CA TYR A 36 15.09 -18.20 -0.98
C TYR A 36 14.53 -17.11 -1.89
N GLY A 37 14.64 -15.85 -1.45
CA GLY A 37 14.09 -14.71 -2.18
C GLY A 37 14.82 -14.47 -3.51
N GLY A 38 14.10 -14.57 -4.62
CA GLY A 38 14.57 -14.15 -5.94
C GLY A 38 13.87 -12.85 -6.33
N ARG A 39 14.45 -11.70 -5.98
CA ARG A 39 13.92 -10.40 -6.42
C ARG A 39 14.12 -10.25 -7.92
N PHE A 40 13.08 -9.80 -8.63
CA PHE A 40 13.18 -9.44 -10.03
C PHE A 40 12.54 -8.08 -10.28
N PHE A 41 12.92 -7.44 -11.36
CA PHE A 41 12.34 -6.19 -11.84
C PHE A 41 11.95 -6.37 -13.30
N ILE A 42 10.77 -5.88 -13.65
CA ILE A 42 10.29 -5.80 -15.04
C ILE A 42 9.82 -4.40 -15.35
N ALA A 43 9.89 -4.01 -16.61
CA ALA A 43 9.34 -2.74 -17.06
C ALA A 43 7.82 -2.72 -16.84
N TYR A 44 7.29 -1.56 -16.44
CA TYR A 44 5.85 -1.36 -16.37
C TYR A 44 5.29 -1.20 -17.79
N GLY A 45 4.35 -2.03 -18.14
CA GLY A 45 3.72 -2.05 -19.46
C GLY A 45 2.20 -2.17 -19.35
N GLU A 46 1.53 -2.31 -20.48
CA GLU A 46 0.06 -2.36 -20.55
C GLU A 46 -0.59 -3.46 -19.71
N ALA A 47 0.05 -4.64 -19.63
CA ALA A 47 -0.48 -5.74 -18.83
C ALA A 47 -0.48 -5.38 -17.34
N GLN A 48 0.58 -4.73 -16.85
CA GLN A 48 0.70 -4.26 -15.49
C GLN A 48 -0.24 -3.09 -15.21
N ALA A 49 -0.43 -2.20 -16.19
CA ALA A 49 -1.40 -1.11 -16.11
C ALA A 49 -2.82 -1.66 -15.93
N ARG A 50 -3.24 -2.58 -16.78
CA ARG A 50 -4.57 -3.21 -16.66
C ARG A 50 -4.79 -3.91 -15.31
N GLN A 51 -3.78 -4.60 -14.80
CA GLN A 51 -3.85 -5.22 -13.48
C GLN A 51 -3.99 -4.19 -12.35
N TYR A 52 -3.28 -3.08 -12.47
CA TYR A 52 -3.37 -1.99 -11.50
C TYR A 52 -4.74 -1.32 -11.54
N ASP A 53 -5.26 -1.02 -12.73
CA ASP A 53 -6.58 -0.40 -12.92
C ASP A 53 -7.71 -1.29 -12.38
N THR A 54 -7.61 -2.60 -12.60
CA THR A 54 -8.54 -3.57 -12.01
C THR A 54 -8.51 -3.54 -10.49
N ALA A 55 -7.31 -3.55 -9.90
CA ALA A 55 -7.16 -3.48 -8.45
C ALA A 55 -7.62 -2.13 -7.88
N PHE A 56 -7.39 -1.04 -8.62
CA PHE A 56 -7.88 0.28 -8.26
C PHE A 56 -9.40 0.34 -8.25
N ALA A 57 -10.03 -0.15 -9.30
CA ALA A 57 -11.51 -0.18 -9.41
C ALA A 57 -12.13 -1.03 -8.28
N GLU A 58 -11.53 -2.19 -7.98
CA GLU A 58 -11.99 -3.03 -6.88
C GLU A 58 -11.79 -2.35 -5.50
N TRP A 59 -10.66 -1.67 -5.31
CA TRP A 59 -10.41 -0.88 -4.11
C TRP A 59 -11.49 0.20 -3.92
N GLU A 60 -11.75 1.00 -4.95
CA GLU A 60 -12.74 2.07 -4.90
C GLU A 60 -14.15 1.55 -4.61
N ALA A 61 -14.52 0.39 -5.15
CA ALA A 61 -15.82 -0.24 -4.90
C ALA A 61 -15.97 -0.76 -3.47
N ARG A 62 -14.87 -1.17 -2.81
CA ARG A 62 -14.90 -1.92 -1.55
C ARG A 62 -14.43 -1.13 -0.32
N LYS A 63 -13.62 -0.09 -0.50
CA LYS A 63 -12.99 0.66 0.60
C LYS A 63 -13.98 1.21 1.63
N ASP A 64 -15.15 1.66 1.17
CA ASP A 64 -16.20 2.22 2.02
C ASP A 64 -17.40 1.26 2.21
N ALA A 65 -17.30 0.05 1.65
CA ALA A 65 -18.27 -1.02 1.80
C ALA A 65 -17.77 -2.08 2.81
N ASP A 66 -17.40 -3.23 2.31
CA ASP A 66 -17.01 -4.39 3.12
C ASP A 66 -15.59 -4.30 3.72
N LEU A 67 -14.78 -3.36 3.29
CA LEU A 67 -13.42 -3.09 3.80
C LEU A 67 -13.32 -1.83 4.65
N LYS A 68 -14.40 -1.12 4.92
CA LYS A 68 -14.40 0.20 5.58
C LYS A 68 -13.65 0.24 6.92
N ASP A 69 -13.65 -0.85 7.68
CA ASP A 69 -13.05 -0.95 9.02
C ASP A 69 -11.65 -1.59 9.02
N TYR A 70 -11.11 -1.92 7.83
CA TYR A 70 -9.90 -2.73 7.70
C TYR A 70 -8.73 -1.98 7.03
N TRP A 71 -8.77 -0.66 6.93
CA TRP A 71 -7.67 0.14 6.40
C TRP A 71 -7.38 1.39 7.26
N PRO A 72 -6.12 1.86 7.29
CA PRO A 72 -5.68 2.87 8.24
C PRO A 72 -6.09 4.27 7.80
N ARG A 73 -7.20 4.78 8.34
CA ARG A 73 -7.74 6.12 8.04
C ARG A 73 -7.17 7.23 8.92
N SER A 74 -6.49 6.89 10.01
CA SER A 74 -6.01 7.87 10.97
C SER A 74 -4.90 8.76 10.40
N GLU A 75 -4.81 9.97 10.92
CA GLU A 75 -3.69 10.85 10.66
C GLU A 75 -2.39 10.25 11.18
N LEU A 76 -1.28 10.64 10.55
CA LEU A 76 0.05 10.33 11.03
C LEU A 76 0.29 11.10 12.32
N ALA A 77 0.37 10.38 13.43
CA ALA A 77 0.68 10.97 14.72
C ALA A 77 2.11 11.52 14.69
N TYR A 78 2.31 12.68 15.31
CA TYR A 78 3.65 13.24 15.49
C TYR A 78 4.47 12.34 16.42
N GLY A 79 5.65 11.94 15.97
CA GLY A 79 6.52 11.05 16.72
C GLY A 79 7.94 11.02 16.17
N PHE A 80 8.82 10.22 16.76
CA PHE A 80 10.23 10.15 16.38
C PHE A 80 10.44 9.89 14.89
N MET A 81 9.69 8.97 14.31
CA MET A 81 9.80 8.62 12.88
C MET A 81 8.90 9.47 11.97
N THR A 82 8.01 10.25 12.53
CA THR A 82 7.00 11.00 11.81
C THR A 82 7.10 12.52 11.99
N HIS A 83 8.13 13.00 12.71
CA HIS A 83 8.33 14.44 12.85
C HIS A 83 9.04 15.06 11.63
N HIS A 84 8.91 16.37 11.45
CA HIS A 84 9.38 17.08 10.26
C HIS A 84 10.89 17.44 10.27
N LEU A 85 11.59 17.33 11.41
CA LEU A 85 12.95 17.85 11.56
C LEU A 85 14.06 16.94 10.99
N GLN A 86 13.81 15.69 10.68
CA GLN A 86 14.82 14.73 10.19
C GLN A 86 14.41 14.00 8.92
N GLY A 87 13.76 14.69 7.98
CA GLY A 87 13.31 14.05 6.76
C GLY A 87 12.19 13.04 6.96
N GLY A 88 11.43 13.16 8.06
CA GLY A 88 10.32 12.29 8.37
C GLY A 88 9.21 12.33 7.31
N VAL A 89 8.34 11.34 7.38
CA VAL A 89 7.24 11.11 6.42
C VAL A 89 6.39 12.37 6.13
N PRO A 90 6.09 13.26 7.11
CA PRO A 90 5.33 14.48 6.85
C PRO A 90 6.03 15.47 5.89
N ASN A 91 7.37 15.45 5.82
CA ASN A 91 8.11 16.32 4.90
C ASN A 91 7.90 15.93 3.43
N HIS A 92 7.46 14.71 3.18
CA HIS A 92 7.09 14.23 1.86
C HIS A 92 5.60 14.46 1.54
N GLY A 93 4.87 15.19 2.41
CA GLY A 93 3.48 15.57 2.22
C GLY A 93 2.46 14.52 2.65
N PHE A 94 2.87 13.40 3.23
CA PHE A 94 1.95 12.40 3.75
C PHE A 94 1.30 12.91 5.04
N THR A 95 -0.01 12.85 5.11
CA THR A 95 -0.80 13.32 6.26
C THR A 95 -1.51 12.19 7.00
N HIS A 96 -1.80 11.10 6.32
CA HIS A 96 -2.51 9.94 6.83
C HIS A 96 -1.76 8.66 6.50
N TRP A 97 -1.92 7.63 7.31
CA TRP A 97 -1.26 6.33 7.08
C TRP A 97 -1.58 5.73 5.72
N TRP A 98 -2.83 5.82 5.27
CA TRP A 98 -3.24 5.26 3.98
C TRP A 98 -2.59 5.94 2.77
N THR A 99 -2.17 7.20 2.90
CA THR A 99 -1.54 7.94 1.80
C THR A 99 -0.17 7.40 1.41
N MET A 100 0.44 6.59 2.29
CA MET A 100 1.73 5.95 2.06
C MET A 100 1.62 4.68 1.18
N TYR A 101 0.41 4.22 0.91
CA TYR A 101 0.15 3.00 0.16
C TYR A 101 -0.59 3.30 -1.14
N ASN A 102 -0.27 2.55 -2.18
CA ASN A 102 -1.08 2.60 -3.39
C ASN A 102 -2.37 1.77 -3.21
N PRO A 103 -3.41 1.98 -4.05
CA PRO A 103 -4.69 1.29 -3.95
C PRO A 103 -4.59 -0.24 -3.97
N ARG A 104 -3.68 -0.80 -4.76
CA ARG A 104 -3.45 -2.25 -4.80
C ARG A 104 -2.91 -2.80 -3.47
N GLN A 105 -2.00 -2.07 -2.83
CA GLN A 105 -1.50 -2.43 -1.51
C GLN A 105 -2.60 -2.33 -0.46
N LEU A 106 -3.38 -1.25 -0.46
CA LEU A 106 -4.51 -1.07 0.45
C LEU A 106 -5.53 -2.20 0.30
N LEU A 107 -5.89 -2.56 -0.93
CA LEU A 107 -6.81 -3.66 -1.20
C LEU A 107 -6.32 -4.98 -0.58
N VAL A 108 -5.07 -5.35 -0.85
CA VAL A 108 -4.49 -6.61 -0.36
C VAL A 108 -4.40 -6.62 1.17
N HIS A 109 -3.87 -5.55 1.78
CA HIS A 109 -3.72 -5.48 3.23
C HIS A 109 -5.08 -5.47 3.95
N SER A 110 -6.06 -4.76 3.41
CA SER A 110 -7.40 -4.70 4.00
C SER A 110 -8.14 -6.03 3.91
N GLN A 111 -8.02 -6.72 2.78
CA GLN A 111 -8.57 -8.07 2.62
C GLN A 111 -7.92 -9.07 3.59
N LEU A 112 -6.60 -9.00 3.73
CA LEU A 112 -5.86 -9.85 4.64
C LEU A 112 -6.29 -9.59 6.10
N LEU A 113 -6.35 -8.33 6.51
CA LEU A 113 -6.78 -7.95 7.87
C LEU A 113 -8.21 -8.42 8.14
N LYS A 114 -9.13 -8.23 7.19
CA LYS A 114 -10.51 -8.72 7.29
C LYS A 114 -10.56 -10.23 7.47
N ALA A 115 -9.76 -10.97 6.70
CA ALA A 115 -9.68 -12.43 6.82
C ALA A 115 -9.13 -12.87 8.19
N ILE A 116 -8.07 -12.23 8.68
CA ILE A 116 -7.46 -12.52 9.98
C ILE A 116 -8.47 -12.28 11.11
N VAL A 117 -9.18 -11.15 11.10
CA VAL A 117 -10.20 -10.83 12.10
C VAL A 117 -11.35 -11.83 12.03
N GLY A 118 -11.75 -12.26 10.84
CA GLY A 118 -12.78 -13.29 10.65
C GLY A 118 -12.38 -14.66 11.22
N VAL A 119 -11.11 -15.03 11.12
CA VAL A 119 -10.60 -16.30 11.71
C VAL A 119 -10.47 -16.20 13.23
N GLY A 120 -10.08 -15.03 13.76
CA GLY A 120 -9.91 -14.82 15.21
C GLY A 120 -11.22 -14.91 16.01
N SER A 121 -12.36 -14.92 15.34
CA SER A 121 -13.68 -15.18 15.98
C SER A 121 -13.98 -16.66 16.20
N TYR A 122 -13.16 -17.59 15.71
CA TYR A 122 -13.25 -18.99 16.03
C TYR A 122 -12.63 -19.23 17.41
N ASP A 123 -13.49 -19.51 18.40
CA ASP A 123 -13.09 -19.96 19.75
C ASP A 123 -12.10 -21.13 19.65
N TRP A 124 -10.89 -20.91 20.08
CA TRP A 124 -9.94 -21.97 20.39
C TRP A 124 -10.38 -22.60 21.72
N LYS A 125 -11.35 -23.54 21.66
CA LYS A 125 -11.71 -24.42 22.79
C LYS A 125 -10.86 -25.66 22.77
#